data_a2ad29fce3005a2af27f01a6da10851f
#
_entry.id   a2ad29fce3005a2af27f01a6da10851f
#
_cell.length_a   1.000
_cell.length_b   1.000
_cell.length_c   1.000
_cell.angle_alpha   90.00
_cell.angle_beta   90.00
_cell.angle_gamma   90.00
#
_symmetry.space_group_name_H-M   'P 1'
#
loop_
_entity.id
_entity.type
_entity.pdbx_description
1 polymer ?
#
loop_
_entity_poly.entity_id
_entity_poly.type
_entity_poly.pdbx_seq_one_letter_code
_entity_poly.pdbx_strand_id
1 'polypeptide(L)'
;MGYDDRGMMHHASMTSGRGLYVMHRPVAKNSQPNPREACDMILYPAIDLKDGNCVRLLRGDMEAATVFGSDPAAQARAFQDAGAEWLHLVDLNGAFEGKPVNAAAVEAILAATDIPTQLGGGIRDMATIESWLERGLTRVILGTVAVENPDLVREAAMAFPGRIAVGIDARAGRVATRGWATETDVMATDLARQFQDAGVAAIIYTDIDRDGAMGGPNISATEALARAVDIPVIASGGVSSMADLRALADTRIIAGAISGRALYDGALDLSQALAALK
;
A
#
# COMPACT_ATOMS: atom_id res chain seq x y z
N MET A 1 -60.45 52.24 -3.33
CA MET A 1 -61.54 52.23 -2.30
C MET A 1 -61.09 51.18 -1.33
N GLY A 2 -60.76 51.44 -0.11
CA GLY A 2 -60.90 52.42 0.93
C GLY A 2 -60.50 51.69 2.22
N TYR A 3 -59.56 52.15 2.94
CA TYR A 3 -59.54 52.58 4.34
C TYR A 3 -60.47 51.79 5.30
N ASP A 4 -60.05 51.38 6.52
CA ASP A 4 -59.66 52.14 7.72
C ASP A 4 -59.27 51.13 8.83
N ASP A 5 -58.22 51.20 9.56
CA ASP A 5 -57.76 52.03 10.67
C ASP A 5 -58.45 51.74 12.03
N ARG A 6 -57.59 51.77 13.05
CA ARG A 6 -57.84 51.86 14.53
C ARG A 6 -58.06 50.52 15.26
N GLY A 7 -57.43 50.28 16.32
CA GLY A 7 -56.54 51.03 17.22
C GLY A 7 -56.58 50.43 18.65
N MET A 8 -55.47 50.52 19.34
CA MET A 8 -55.33 50.61 20.83
C MET A 8 -55.84 49.44 21.73
N MET A 9 -55.27 49.07 22.76
CA MET A 9 -54.21 49.44 23.72
C MET A 9 -54.09 48.35 24.80
N HIS A 10 -52.88 48.21 25.36
CA HIS A 10 -52.50 47.85 26.72
C HIS A 10 -52.85 46.48 27.34
N HIS A 11 -51.85 45.68 27.72
CA HIS A 11 -51.32 45.68 29.08
C HIS A 11 -49.95 44.96 29.14
N ALA A 12 -49.01 45.60 29.84
CA ALA A 12 -47.74 45.09 30.22
C ALA A 12 -47.85 43.98 31.30
N SER A 13 -47.06 42.94 31.17
CA SER A 13 -46.60 42.18 32.33
C SER A 13 -45.15 41.74 32.11
N MET A 14 -44.28 42.29 32.94
CA MET A 14 -42.88 41.88 33.08
C MET A 14 -42.83 40.49 33.70
N THR A 15 -42.13 39.55 33.02
CA THR A 15 -41.46 38.44 33.72
C THR A 15 -40.06 38.28 33.15
N SER A 16 -39.08 38.44 34.02
CA SER A 16 -37.67 38.23 33.80
C SER A 16 -37.38 36.76 33.46
N GLY A 17 -36.93 36.48 32.23
CA GLY A 17 -36.38 35.20 31.82
C GLY A 17 -35.05 35.43 31.16
N ARG A 18 -33.94 35.08 31.83
CA ARG A 18 -32.58 35.06 31.23
C ARG A 18 -32.57 34.13 30.02
N GLY A 19 -32.65 34.67 28.82
CA GLY A 19 -32.41 33.96 27.60
C GLY A 19 -30.92 33.64 27.46
N LEU A 20 -30.59 32.37 27.57
CA LEU A 20 -29.27 31.83 27.25
C LEU A 20 -29.11 31.92 25.74
N TYR A 21 -28.39 32.89 25.22
CA TYR A 21 -27.95 32.93 23.84
C TYR A 21 -26.89 31.85 23.67
N VAL A 22 -27.28 30.70 23.14
CA VAL A 22 -26.36 29.69 22.64
C VAL A 22 -25.78 30.21 21.34
N MET A 23 -24.57 30.79 21.40
CA MET A 23 -23.79 31.07 20.22
C MET A 23 -23.44 29.74 19.54
N HIS A 24 -24.11 29.41 18.45
CA HIS A 24 -23.63 28.38 17.53
C HIS A 24 -22.29 28.84 16.97
N ARG A 25 -21.19 28.26 17.50
CA ARG A 25 -19.90 28.29 16.82
C ARG A 25 -20.09 27.63 15.44
N PRO A 26 -19.63 28.25 14.34
CA PRO A 26 -19.61 27.56 13.05
C PRO A 26 -18.73 26.33 13.21
N VAL A 27 -19.29 25.16 12.92
CA VAL A 27 -18.54 23.92 12.78
C VAL A 27 -17.51 24.18 11.68
N ALA A 28 -16.24 24.20 12.09
CA ALA A 28 -15.14 24.24 11.13
C ALA A 28 -15.38 23.11 10.11
N LYS A 29 -15.45 23.47 8.84
CA LYS A 29 -15.44 22.49 7.75
C LYS A 29 -14.22 21.62 7.99
N ASN A 30 -14.44 20.32 8.26
CA ASN A 30 -13.41 19.31 8.26
C ASN A 30 -12.79 19.34 6.86
N SER A 31 -11.74 20.14 6.70
CA SER A 31 -10.84 20.01 5.57
C SER A 31 -10.16 18.66 5.76
N GLN A 32 -10.55 17.68 4.98
CA GLN A 32 -9.79 16.45 4.84
C GLN A 32 -8.34 16.89 4.55
N PRO A 33 -7.33 16.39 5.28
CA PRO A 33 -5.96 16.73 4.99
C PRO A 33 -5.71 16.35 3.53
N ASN A 34 -5.12 17.27 2.77
CA ASN A 34 -4.68 17.01 1.41
C ASN A 34 -3.71 15.80 1.49
N PRO A 35 -3.96 14.69 0.78
CA PRO A 35 -3.08 13.52 0.85
C PRO A 35 -1.62 13.79 0.44
N ARG A 36 -1.31 15.01 0.03
CA ARG A 36 0.05 15.47 -0.32
C ARG A 36 0.72 16.37 0.73
N GLU A 37 0.15 16.55 1.93
CA GLU A 37 0.86 17.20 3.04
C GLU A 37 1.78 16.18 3.69
N ALA A 38 3.10 16.36 3.47
CA ALA A 38 4.25 15.68 4.12
C ALA A 38 3.92 14.30 4.71
N CYS A 39 3.69 13.31 3.85
CA CYS A 39 3.57 11.94 4.31
C CYS A 39 4.99 11.43 4.57
N ASP A 40 5.32 11.08 5.81
CA ASP A 40 6.53 10.34 6.11
C ASP A 40 6.51 9.06 5.28
N MET A 41 7.56 8.86 4.48
CA MET A 41 7.64 7.71 3.58
C MET A 41 7.81 6.42 4.38
N ILE A 42 6.88 5.47 4.21
CA ILE A 42 6.91 4.18 4.93
C ILE A 42 7.92 3.23 4.27
N LEU A 43 8.81 2.63 5.07
CA LEU A 43 9.68 1.54 4.63
C LEU A 43 9.02 0.19 4.94
N TYR A 44 8.89 -0.63 3.91
CA TYR A 44 8.33 -1.98 3.96
C TYR A 44 9.45 -3.01 3.82
N PRO A 45 9.95 -3.62 4.92
CA PRO A 45 10.81 -4.80 4.81
C PRO A 45 10.03 -5.93 4.14
N ALA A 46 10.69 -6.60 3.19
CA ALA A 46 10.04 -7.64 2.39
C ALA A 46 10.53 -9.04 2.76
N ILE A 47 9.58 -9.99 2.83
CA ILE A 47 9.82 -11.43 2.97
C ILE A 47 9.21 -12.12 1.75
N ASP A 48 10.06 -12.64 0.87
CA ASP A 48 9.63 -13.49 -0.23
C ASP A 48 9.64 -14.95 0.23
N LEU A 49 8.53 -15.62 -0.02
CA LEU A 49 8.30 -17.01 0.39
C LEU A 49 8.37 -17.95 -0.80
N LYS A 50 9.27 -18.93 -0.73
CA LYS A 50 9.38 -20.03 -1.67
C LYS A 50 9.57 -21.35 -0.89
N ASP A 51 8.71 -22.32 -1.14
CA ASP A 51 8.76 -23.64 -0.50
C ASP A 51 8.87 -23.56 1.04
N GLY A 52 8.15 -22.60 1.64
CA GLY A 52 8.12 -22.32 3.08
C GLY A 52 9.32 -21.54 3.62
N ASN A 53 10.30 -21.18 2.80
CA ASN A 53 11.52 -20.48 3.22
C ASN A 53 11.49 -19.00 2.84
N CYS A 54 12.28 -18.19 3.56
CA CYS A 54 12.61 -16.82 3.17
C CYS A 54 13.68 -16.86 2.08
N VAL A 55 13.36 -16.32 0.91
CA VAL A 55 14.28 -16.32 -0.24
C VAL A 55 14.40 -14.92 -0.84
N ARG A 56 15.38 -14.78 -1.74
CA ARG A 56 15.47 -13.64 -2.66
C ARG A 56 15.79 -14.14 -4.05
N LEU A 57 15.09 -13.59 -5.02
CA LEU A 57 15.35 -13.83 -6.43
C LEU A 57 16.21 -12.71 -7.02
N LEU A 58 16.91 -13.00 -8.09
CA LEU A 58 17.54 -12.01 -8.94
C LEU A 58 16.66 -11.82 -10.17
N ARG A 59 16.05 -10.62 -10.31
CA ARG A 59 15.14 -10.28 -11.42
C ARG A 59 14.01 -11.30 -11.64
N GLY A 60 13.52 -11.88 -10.54
CA GLY A 60 12.41 -12.86 -10.58
C GLY A 60 12.77 -14.27 -11.02
N ASP A 61 14.05 -14.58 -11.22
CA ASP A 61 14.48 -15.92 -11.63
C ASP A 61 14.33 -16.91 -10.46
N MET A 62 13.36 -17.82 -10.59
CA MET A 62 13.06 -18.85 -9.58
C MET A 62 14.20 -19.85 -9.38
N GLU A 63 15.01 -20.10 -10.43
CA GLU A 63 16.15 -21.02 -10.34
C GLU A 63 17.37 -20.36 -9.67
N ALA A 64 17.42 -19.01 -9.68
CA ALA A 64 18.44 -18.21 -8.99
C ALA A 64 18.04 -17.77 -7.59
N ALA A 65 17.16 -18.53 -6.92
CA ALA A 65 16.71 -18.23 -5.57
C ALA A 65 17.84 -18.44 -4.56
N THR A 66 18.15 -17.42 -3.75
CA THR A 66 19.02 -17.51 -2.58
C THR A 66 18.16 -17.67 -1.34
N VAL A 67 18.37 -18.74 -0.57
CA VAL A 67 17.68 -18.97 0.71
C VAL A 67 18.43 -18.22 1.82
N PHE A 68 17.73 -17.34 2.53
CA PHE A 68 18.27 -16.57 3.66
C PHE A 68 17.84 -17.10 5.02
N GLY A 69 16.74 -17.86 5.08
CA GLY A 69 16.27 -18.47 6.33
C GLY A 69 15.12 -19.43 6.09
N SER A 70 14.98 -20.39 7.01
CA SER A 70 13.91 -21.39 7.00
C SER A 70 12.80 -21.12 8.02
N ASP A 71 12.87 -19.99 8.74
CA ASP A 71 11.85 -19.56 9.70
C ASP A 71 11.35 -18.15 9.36
N PRO A 72 10.31 -18.05 8.51
CA PRO A 72 9.72 -16.76 8.15
C PRO A 72 9.12 -16.00 9.33
N ALA A 73 8.63 -16.71 10.36
CA ALA A 73 8.08 -16.09 11.56
C ALA A 73 9.16 -15.41 12.41
N ALA A 74 10.34 -16.05 12.54
CA ALA A 74 11.48 -15.43 13.22
C ALA A 74 11.99 -14.21 12.45
N GLN A 75 12.02 -14.26 11.12
CA GLN A 75 12.41 -13.13 10.29
C GLN A 75 11.45 -11.94 10.45
N ALA A 76 10.13 -12.21 10.48
CA ALA A 76 9.12 -11.18 10.69
C ALA A 76 9.25 -10.51 12.07
N ARG A 77 9.47 -11.31 13.14
CA ARG A 77 9.78 -10.77 14.49
C ARG A 77 11.03 -9.89 14.48
N ALA A 78 12.09 -10.33 13.84
CA ALA A 78 13.32 -9.53 13.75
C ALA A 78 13.09 -8.16 13.08
N PHE A 79 12.26 -8.11 12.05
CA PHE A 79 11.89 -6.83 11.43
C PHE A 79 11.00 -5.96 12.34
N GLN A 80 10.05 -6.56 13.06
CA GLN A 80 9.24 -5.84 14.04
C GLN A 80 10.11 -5.28 15.17
N ASP A 81 11.02 -6.09 15.73
CA ASP A 81 11.92 -5.68 16.81
C ASP A 81 12.90 -4.57 16.38
N ALA A 82 13.24 -4.53 15.09
CA ALA A 82 14.01 -3.44 14.49
C ALA A 82 13.19 -2.14 14.30
N GLY A 83 11.87 -2.18 14.55
CA GLY A 83 10.97 -1.03 14.50
C GLY A 83 10.18 -0.88 13.21
N ALA A 84 10.09 -1.92 12.36
CA ALA A 84 9.27 -1.89 11.16
C ALA A 84 7.80 -1.59 11.51
N GLU A 85 7.16 -0.74 10.71
CA GLU A 85 5.76 -0.35 10.88
C GLU A 85 4.82 -1.18 9.98
N TRP A 86 5.37 -1.81 8.97
CA TRP A 86 4.69 -2.68 8.01
C TRP A 86 5.59 -3.83 7.57
N LEU A 87 4.97 -4.94 7.13
CA LEU A 87 5.64 -6.02 6.40
C LEU A 87 5.07 -6.16 5.00
N HIS A 88 5.94 -6.45 4.03
CA HIS A 88 5.56 -6.83 2.68
C HIS A 88 5.90 -8.29 2.44
N LEU A 89 4.89 -9.11 2.13
CA LEU A 89 5.06 -10.54 1.86
C LEU A 89 4.75 -10.86 0.40
N VAL A 90 5.50 -11.78 -0.18
CA VAL A 90 5.23 -12.33 -1.51
C VAL A 90 5.23 -13.85 -1.46
N ASP A 91 4.11 -14.49 -1.83
CA ASP A 91 4.05 -15.91 -2.12
C ASP A 91 4.54 -16.16 -3.56
N LEU A 92 5.83 -16.43 -3.72
CA LEU A 92 6.44 -16.62 -5.03
C LEU A 92 5.87 -17.84 -5.77
N ASN A 93 5.72 -18.98 -5.09
CA ASN A 93 5.09 -20.15 -5.70
C ASN A 93 3.66 -19.81 -6.16
N GLY A 94 2.91 -19.11 -5.30
CA GLY A 94 1.54 -18.69 -5.59
C GLY A 94 1.45 -17.74 -6.78
N ALA A 95 2.40 -16.84 -6.97
CA ALA A 95 2.44 -15.94 -8.11
C ALA A 95 2.48 -16.69 -9.46
N PHE A 96 3.20 -17.81 -9.53
CA PHE A 96 3.27 -18.68 -10.70
C PHE A 96 2.06 -19.63 -10.82
N GLU A 97 1.66 -20.27 -9.71
CA GLU A 97 0.57 -21.24 -9.71
C GLU A 97 -0.82 -20.59 -9.79
N GLY A 98 -0.93 -19.31 -9.45
CA GLY A 98 -2.20 -18.59 -9.47
C GLY A 98 -3.14 -18.91 -8.31
N LYS A 99 -2.62 -19.49 -7.25
CA LYS A 99 -3.32 -19.79 -5.99
C LYS A 99 -2.31 -19.73 -4.83
N PRO A 100 -2.75 -19.48 -3.57
CA PRO A 100 -1.85 -19.51 -2.42
C PRO A 100 -1.14 -20.87 -2.26
N VAL A 101 0.17 -20.85 -2.06
CA VAL A 101 1.00 -22.04 -1.86
C VAL A 101 1.68 -22.02 -0.48
N ASN A 102 2.22 -20.87 -0.07
CA ASN A 102 2.93 -20.70 1.19
C ASN A 102 2.02 -20.28 2.36
N ALA A 103 0.74 -20.70 2.37
CA ALA A 103 -0.24 -20.28 3.36
C ALA A 103 0.21 -20.50 4.82
N ALA A 104 0.81 -21.66 5.11
CA ALA A 104 1.28 -21.97 6.47
C ALA A 104 2.39 -21.00 6.93
N ALA A 105 3.30 -20.60 6.03
CA ALA A 105 4.35 -19.63 6.36
C ALA A 105 3.76 -18.23 6.61
N VAL A 106 2.78 -17.80 5.79
CA VAL A 106 2.08 -16.54 6.00
C VAL A 106 1.33 -16.51 7.33
N GLU A 107 0.59 -17.57 7.65
CA GLU A 107 -0.10 -17.72 8.95
C GLU A 107 0.86 -17.68 10.13
N ALA A 108 2.02 -18.34 10.03
CA ALA A 108 3.05 -18.30 11.06
C ALA A 108 3.61 -16.87 11.26
N ILE A 109 3.77 -16.09 10.19
CA ILE A 109 4.16 -14.68 10.25
C ILE A 109 3.08 -13.85 10.96
N LEU A 110 1.81 -13.98 10.54
CA LEU A 110 0.70 -13.24 11.13
C LEU A 110 0.51 -13.56 12.62
N ALA A 111 0.76 -14.80 13.03
CA ALA A 111 0.73 -15.19 14.44
C ALA A 111 1.93 -14.69 15.26
N ALA A 112 3.02 -14.33 14.61
CA ALA A 112 4.29 -13.96 15.24
C ALA A 112 4.50 -12.45 15.40
N THR A 113 3.70 -11.60 14.74
CA THR A 113 3.86 -10.14 14.69
C THR A 113 2.52 -9.44 14.79
N ASP A 114 2.52 -8.24 15.38
CA ASP A 114 1.33 -7.38 15.50
C ASP A 114 1.32 -6.23 14.47
N ILE A 115 2.37 -6.08 13.68
CA ILE A 115 2.46 -4.98 12.71
C ILE A 115 1.65 -5.26 11.44
N PRO A 116 1.08 -4.24 10.82
CA PRO A 116 0.34 -4.36 9.57
C PRO A 116 1.14 -5.11 8.50
N THR A 117 0.49 -6.04 7.82
CA THR A 117 1.14 -6.90 6.84
C THR A 117 0.36 -6.89 5.53
N GLN A 118 1.07 -6.80 4.41
CA GLN A 118 0.50 -6.91 3.07
C GLN A 118 1.08 -8.12 2.32
N LEU A 119 0.24 -8.81 1.56
CA LEU A 119 0.60 -10.04 0.83
C LEU A 119 0.21 -9.95 -0.64
N GLY A 120 1.16 -10.28 -1.52
CA GLY A 120 0.95 -10.58 -2.92
C GLY A 120 1.32 -12.02 -3.27
N GLY A 121 0.90 -12.47 -4.46
CA GLY A 121 1.18 -13.81 -4.98
C GLY A 121 -0.03 -14.75 -4.93
N GLY A 122 -0.50 -15.16 -6.09
CA GLY A 122 -1.54 -16.19 -6.24
C GLY A 122 -2.98 -15.79 -5.90
N ILE A 123 -3.26 -14.55 -5.62
CA ILE A 123 -4.60 -14.08 -5.21
C ILE A 123 -5.36 -13.61 -6.46
N ARG A 124 -6.39 -14.37 -6.88
CA ARG A 124 -7.08 -14.15 -8.17
C ARG A 124 -8.61 -14.20 -8.09
N ASP A 125 -9.20 -14.39 -6.93
CA ASP A 125 -10.65 -14.43 -6.71
C ASP A 125 -11.06 -13.84 -5.37
N MET A 126 -12.36 -13.51 -5.24
CA MET A 126 -12.91 -12.87 -4.06
C MET A 126 -12.79 -13.75 -2.81
N ALA A 127 -13.03 -15.06 -2.93
CA ALA A 127 -12.98 -15.98 -1.80
C ALA A 127 -11.57 -16.06 -1.19
N THR A 128 -10.54 -16.02 -2.03
CA THR A 128 -9.14 -15.96 -1.59
C THR A 128 -8.82 -14.64 -0.90
N ILE A 129 -9.34 -13.51 -1.41
CA ILE A 129 -9.20 -12.19 -0.79
C ILE A 129 -9.83 -12.21 0.61
N GLU A 130 -11.11 -12.59 0.72
CA GLU A 130 -11.82 -12.70 2.00
C GLU A 130 -11.08 -13.57 2.99
N SER A 131 -10.67 -14.77 2.57
CA SER A 131 -9.97 -15.72 3.42
C SER A 131 -8.69 -15.13 4.03
N TRP A 132 -7.88 -14.40 3.27
CA TRP A 132 -6.68 -13.75 3.79
C TRP A 132 -6.99 -12.61 4.76
N LEU A 133 -7.99 -11.78 4.43
CA LEU A 133 -8.41 -10.68 5.29
C LEU A 133 -8.99 -11.16 6.61
N GLU A 134 -9.75 -12.26 6.62
CA GLU A 134 -10.28 -12.93 7.82
C GLU A 134 -9.19 -13.53 8.71
N ARG A 135 -8.11 -14.03 8.10
CA ARG A 135 -6.93 -14.56 8.82
C ARG A 135 -6.05 -13.47 9.45
N GLY A 136 -6.42 -12.20 9.30
CA GLY A 136 -5.70 -11.08 9.93
C GLY A 136 -4.75 -10.30 9.02
N LEU A 137 -4.65 -10.65 7.73
CA LEU A 137 -3.86 -9.87 6.80
C LEU A 137 -4.43 -8.44 6.71
N THR A 138 -3.59 -7.43 6.78
CA THR A 138 -4.06 -6.04 6.74
C THR A 138 -4.42 -5.61 5.33
N ARG A 139 -3.63 -6.00 4.31
CA ARG A 139 -3.83 -5.60 2.91
C ARG A 139 -3.44 -6.70 1.93
N VAL A 140 -4.30 -6.94 0.95
CA VAL A 140 -4.07 -7.87 -0.16
C VAL A 140 -3.55 -7.09 -1.37
N ILE A 141 -2.59 -7.66 -2.09
CA ILE A 141 -2.01 -7.09 -3.30
C ILE A 141 -2.47 -7.91 -4.50
N LEU A 142 -3.12 -7.25 -5.44
CA LEU A 142 -3.65 -7.84 -6.66
C LEU A 142 -2.77 -7.40 -7.85
N GLY A 143 -1.97 -8.32 -8.40
CA GLY A 143 -1.09 -8.08 -9.54
C GLY A 143 -1.73 -8.53 -10.86
N THR A 144 -1.49 -9.78 -11.27
CA THR A 144 -1.99 -10.36 -12.53
C THR A 144 -3.48 -10.09 -12.77
N VAL A 145 -4.31 -10.22 -11.73
CA VAL A 145 -5.75 -10.02 -11.83
C VAL A 145 -6.13 -8.56 -12.11
N ALA A 146 -5.29 -7.61 -11.77
CA ALA A 146 -5.53 -6.21 -12.10
C ALA A 146 -5.52 -5.94 -13.62
N VAL A 147 -4.78 -6.78 -14.36
CA VAL A 147 -4.76 -6.75 -15.84
C VAL A 147 -5.84 -7.64 -16.43
N GLU A 148 -5.98 -8.88 -15.92
CA GLU A 148 -6.84 -9.91 -16.50
C GLU A 148 -8.33 -9.72 -16.15
N ASN A 149 -8.64 -9.19 -14.95
CA ASN A 149 -10.00 -8.94 -14.44
C ASN A 149 -10.05 -7.69 -13.54
N PRO A 150 -9.97 -6.49 -14.10
CA PRO A 150 -9.96 -5.25 -13.31
C PRO A 150 -11.25 -5.01 -12.52
N ASP A 151 -12.37 -5.62 -12.93
CA ASP A 151 -13.64 -5.48 -12.22
C ASP A 151 -13.61 -6.18 -10.86
N LEU A 152 -12.92 -7.31 -10.73
CA LEU A 152 -12.67 -7.95 -9.43
C LEU A 152 -11.93 -7.02 -8.47
N VAL A 153 -10.96 -6.25 -8.96
CA VAL A 153 -10.21 -5.28 -8.12
C VAL A 153 -11.13 -4.19 -7.60
N ARG A 154 -12.03 -3.66 -8.46
CA ARG A 154 -13.02 -2.65 -8.06
C ARG A 154 -14.01 -3.20 -7.04
N GLU A 155 -14.53 -4.40 -7.29
CA GLU A 155 -15.44 -5.09 -6.38
C GLU A 155 -14.78 -5.33 -5.02
N ALA A 156 -13.56 -5.85 -4.99
CA ALA A 156 -12.80 -6.08 -3.77
C ALA A 156 -12.51 -4.78 -3.01
N ALA A 157 -12.13 -3.71 -3.71
CA ALA A 157 -11.84 -2.42 -3.07
C ALA A 157 -13.09 -1.77 -2.47
N MET A 158 -14.26 -1.96 -3.08
CA MET A 158 -15.55 -1.54 -2.52
C MET A 158 -15.96 -2.39 -1.31
N ALA A 159 -15.76 -3.71 -1.39
CA ALA A 159 -16.12 -4.64 -0.30
C ALA A 159 -15.18 -4.49 0.91
N PHE A 160 -13.91 -4.18 0.69
CA PHE A 160 -12.87 -4.09 1.72
C PHE A 160 -12.12 -2.74 1.65
N PRO A 161 -12.76 -1.62 2.00
CA PRO A 161 -12.15 -0.29 1.91
C PRO A 161 -10.81 -0.20 2.66
N GLY A 162 -9.78 0.33 1.97
CA GLY A 162 -8.44 0.49 2.54
C GLY A 162 -7.60 -0.79 2.62
N ARG A 163 -8.13 -1.95 2.18
CA ARG A 163 -7.46 -3.24 2.33
C ARG A 163 -7.01 -3.88 1.01
N ILE A 164 -7.19 -3.21 -0.12
CA ILE A 164 -6.79 -3.71 -1.44
C ILE A 164 -5.73 -2.79 -2.03
N ALA A 165 -4.58 -3.35 -2.42
CA ALA A 165 -3.57 -2.69 -3.22
C ALA A 165 -3.44 -3.33 -4.60
N VAL A 166 -2.95 -2.57 -5.57
CA VAL A 166 -2.63 -3.06 -6.90
C VAL A 166 -1.11 -3.19 -7.05
N GLY A 167 -0.63 -4.36 -7.45
CA GLY A 167 0.75 -4.59 -7.84
C GLY A 167 0.92 -4.34 -9.34
N ILE A 168 1.82 -3.46 -9.71
CA ILE A 168 2.19 -3.15 -11.09
C ILE A 168 3.67 -3.43 -11.26
N ASP A 169 3.98 -4.61 -11.76
CA ASP A 169 5.34 -5.00 -12.06
C ASP A 169 5.60 -4.70 -13.54
N ALA A 170 6.66 -3.94 -13.84
CA ALA A 170 6.90 -3.48 -15.21
C ALA A 170 8.37 -3.62 -15.62
N ARG A 171 8.56 -3.90 -16.92
CA ARG A 171 9.85 -3.84 -17.60
C ARG A 171 9.77 -2.76 -18.66
N ALA A 172 10.69 -1.81 -18.63
CA ALA A 172 10.66 -0.63 -19.51
C ALA A 172 9.28 0.06 -19.58
N GLY A 173 8.55 0.12 -18.45
CA GLY A 173 7.22 0.73 -18.34
C GLY A 173 6.05 -0.14 -18.83
N ARG A 174 6.28 -1.32 -19.41
CA ARG A 174 5.25 -2.28 -19.82
C ARG A 174 4.97 -3.28 -18.70
N VAL A 175 3.71 -3.50 -18.40
CA VAL A 175 3.28 -4.40 -17.32
C VAL A 175 3.58 -5.85 -17.66
N ALA A 176 4.13 -6.58 -16.70
CA ALA A 176 4.29 -8.03 -16.76
C ALA A 176 3.37 -8.71 -15.73
N THR A 177 2.92 -9.92 -16.04
CA THR A 177 1.98 -10.71 -15.24
C THR A 177 2.51 -12.13 -15.01
N ARG A 178 1.82 -12.91 -14.15
CA ARG A 178 2.09 -14.33 -13.89
C ARG A 178 3.52 -14.59 -13.43
N GLY A 179 3.95 -13.88 -12.38
CA GLY A 179 5.33 -13.99 -11.88
C GLY A 179 6.37 -13.47 -12.89
N TRP A 180 5.98 -12.44 -13.66
CA TRP A 180 6.79 -11.78 -14.71
C TRP A 180 7.05 -12.62 -15.96
N ALA A 181 6.39 -13.78 -16.08
CA ALA A 181 6.54 -14.68 -17.21
C ALA A 181 5.87 -14.19 -18.50
N THR A 182 4.90 -13.27 -18.38
CA THR A 182 4.15 -12.75 -19.54
C THR A 182 4.24 -11.24 -19.57
N GLU A 183 4.87 -10.69 -20.60
CA GLU A 183 4.84 -9.26 -20.89
C GLU A 183 3.53 -8.89 -21.61
N THR A 184 3.02 -7.70 -21.31
CA THR A 184 1.79 -7.17 -21.93
C THR A 184 2.10 -5.89 -22.71
N ASP A 185 1.15 -5.44 -23.52
CA ASP A 185 1.23 -4.12 -24.18
C ASP A 185 0.70 -2.97 -23.29
N VAL A 186 0.26 -3.27 -22.07
CA VAL A 186 -0.30 -2.30 -21.14
C VAL A 186 0.82 -1.48 -20.51
N MET A 187 0.71 -0.16 -20.57
CA MET A 187 1.63 0.73 -19.85
C MET A 187 1.25 0.80 -18.36
N ALA A 188 2.25 0.81 -17.48
CA ALA A 188 2.06 0.87 -16.03
C ALA A 188 1.21 2.08 -15.59
N THR A 189 1.44 3.26 -16.20
CA THR A 189 0.64 4.46 -15.93
C THR A 189 -0.80 4.34 -16.38
N ASP A 190 -1.07 3.64 -17.47
CA ASP A 190 -2.44 3.47 -17.98
C ASP A 190 -3.20 2.47 -17.11
N LEU A 191 -2.55 1.39 -16.66
CA LEU A 191 -3.14 0.49 -15.67
C LEU A 191 -3.42 1.19 -14.34
N ALA A 192 -2.50 2.01 -13.85
CA ALA A 192 -2.69 2.77 -12.62
C ALA A 192 -3.92 3.70 -12.69
N ARG A 193 -4.09 4.41 -13.80
CA ARG A 193 -5.24 5.31 -14.02
C ARG A 193 -6.58 4.59 -14.02
N GLN A 194 -6.63 3.32 -14.43
CA GLN A 194 -7.88 2.53 -14.41
C GLN A 194 -8.46 2.36 -13.00
N PHE A 195 -7.63 2.52 -11.96
CA PHE A 195 -8.04 2.36 -10.57
C PHE A 195 -8.16 3.68 -9.80
N GLN A 196 -8.00 4.84 -10.46
CA GLN A 196 -8.00 6.17 -9.83
C GLN A 196 -9.18 6.38 -8.88
N ASP A 197 -10.39 5.94 -9.27
CA ASP A 197 -11.62 6.13 -8.49
C ASP A 197 -12.18 4.81 -7.93
N ALA A 198 -11.36 3.76 -7.90
CA ALA A 198 -11.79 2.42 -7.49
C ALA A 198 -11.72 2.17 -5.97
N GLY A 199 -11.17 3.10 -5.18
CA GLY A 199 -10.97 2.92 -3.73
C GLY A 199 -9.78 2.03 -3.36
N VAL A 200 -8.84 1.83 -4.29
CA VAL A 200 -7.59 1.10 -4.07
C VAL A 200 -6.72 1.88 -3.07
N ALA A 201 -6.21 1.19 -2.05
CA ALA A 201 -5.47 1.80 -0.94
C ALA A 201 -4.05 2.24 -1.31
N ALA A 202 -3.41 1.53 -2.24
CA ALA A 202 -2.06 1.83 -2.71
C ALA A 202 -1.78 1.13 -4.06
N ILE A 203 -0.82 1.67 -4.80
CA ILE A 203 -0.18 0.99 -5.93
C ILE A 203 1.25 0.66 -5.54
N ILE A 204 1.65 -0.60 -5.71
CA ILE A 204 3.05 -1.03 -5.58
C ILE A 204 3.61 -1.11 -6.99
N TYR A 205 4.58 -0.24 -7.29
CA TYR A 205 5.23 -0.22 -8.59
C TYR A 205 6.61 -0.86 -8.50
N THR A 206 6.80 -1.99 -9.19
CA THR A 206 8.07 -2.72 -9.25
C THR A 206 8.73 -2.53 -10.61
N ASP A 207 9.96 -1.99 -10.61
CA ASP A 207 10.84 -2.07 -11.78
C ASP A 207 11.57 -3.42 -11.75
N ILE A 208 11.16 -4.34 -12.65
CA ILE A 208 11.64 -5.73 -12.68
C ILE A 208 13.14 -5.80 -12.94
N ASP A 209 13.68 -4.92 -13.80
CA ASP A 209 15.12 -4.94 -14.15
C ASP A 209 16.00 -4.47 -12.99
N ARG A 210 15.42 -3.78 -12.02
CA ARG A 210 16.09 -3.32 -10.78
C ARG A 210 15.92 -4.30 -9.62
N ASP A 211 14.90 -5.17 -9.66
CA ASP A 211 14.61 -6.04 -8.53
C ASP A 211 15.74 -7.05 -8.27
N GLY A 212 16.20 -7.10 -7.01
CA GLY A 212 17.33 -7.92 -6.59
C GLY A 212 18.70 -7.52 -7.15
N ALA A 213 18.79 -6.53 -8.04
CA ALA A 213 20.02 -6.14 -8.73
C ALA A 213 20.93 -5.20 -7.93
N MET A 214 20.47 -4.66 -6.78
CA MET A 214 21.22 -3.75 -5.90
C MET A 214 21.78 -2.51 -6.62
N GLY A 215 21.08 -2.04 -7.65
CA GLY A 215 21.53 -0.94 -8.52
C GLY A 215 20.77 0.39 -8.32
N GLY A 216 20.03 0.52 -7.22
CA GLY A 216 19.15 1.64 -6.93
C GLY A 216 17.77 1.53 -7.64
N PRO A 217 16.71 2.14 -7.06
CA PRO A 217 15.35 2.11 -7.60
C PRO A 217 15.23 3.00 -8.85
N ASN A 218 14.19 2.76 -9.65
CA ASN A 218 13.84 3.62 -10.77
C ASN A 218 12.97 4.80 -10.28
N ILE A 219 13.62 5.81 -9.68
CA ILE A 219 12.93 6.96 -9.08
C ILE A 219 12.10 7.69 -10.11
N SER A 220 12.65 7.95 -11.31
CA SER A 220 11.96 8.71 -12.34
C SER A 220 10.68 8.04 -12.85
N ALA A 221 10.71 6.71 -13.05
CA ALA A 221 9.53 5.97 -13.48
C ALA A 221 8.48 5.88 -12.36
N THR A 222 8.91 5.66 -11.10
CA THR A 222 8.01 5.64 -9.95
C THR A 222 7.36 7.01 -9.72
N GLU A 223 8.14 8.08 -9.83
CA GLU A 223 7.65 9.45 -9.71
C GLU A 223 6.67 9.80 -10.85
N ALA A 224 6.96 9.40 -12.08
CA ALA A 224 6.06 9.60 -13.22
C ALA A 224 4.70 8.90 -12.99
N LEU A 225 4.72 7.69 -12.45
CA LEU A 225 3.50 6.96 -12.10
C LEU A 225 2.76 7.66 -10.94
N ALA A 226 3.46 8.06 -9.88
CA ALA A 226 2.87 8.76 -8.74
C ALA A 226 2.25 10.12 -9.12
N ARG A 227 2.80 10.79 -10.15
CA ARG A 227 2.19 12.04 -10.70
C ARG A 227 0.95 11.78 -11.56
N ALA A 228 0.78 10.56 -12.08
CA ALA A 228 -0.31 10.20 -12.97
C ALA A 228 -1.61 9.83 -12.24
N VAL A 229 -1.55 9.59 -10.92
CA VAL A 229 -2.68 9.16 -10.08
C VAL A 229 -2.64 9.86 -8.71
N ASP A 230 -3.78 9.88 -8.00
CA ASP A 230 -3.85 10.35 -6.61
C ASP A 230 -3.71 9.19 -5.58
N ILE A 231 -3.68 7.95 -6.05
CA ILE A 231 -3.48 6.77 -5.23
C ILE A 231 -2.04 6.75 -4.69
N PRO A 232 -1.81 6.50 -3.39
CA PRO A 232 -0.47 6.37 -2.83
C PRO A 232 0.38 5.34 -3.59
N VAL A 233 1.59 5.73 -4.00
CA VAL A 233 2.50 4.84 -4.75
C VAL A 233 3.66 4.41 -3.86
N ILE A 234 3.92 3.11 -3.84
CA ILE A 234 5.01 2.46 -3.11
C ILE A 234 6.04 1.98 -4.14
N ALA A 235 7.28 2.45 -4.01
CA ALA A 235 8.40 2.04 -4.85
C ALA A 235 8.85 0.62 -4.51
N SER A 236 9.10 -0.21 -5.52
CA SER A 236 9.63 -1.56 -5.39
C SER A 236 10.68 -1.85 -6.46
N GLY A 237 11.66 -2.67 -6.10
CA GLY A 237 12.78 -3.04 -6.96
C GLY A 237 13.98 -2.10 -6.85
N GLY A 238 15.13 -2.65 -6.45
CA GLY A 238 16.43 -1.98 -6.50
C GLY A 238 16.87 -1.17 -5.29
N VAL A 239 16.01 -0.91 -4.31
CA VAL A 239 16.40 -0.18 -3.08
C VAL A 239 17.54 -0.92 -2.39
N SER A 240 18.71 -0.29 -2.30
CA SER A 240 19.95 -0.92 -1.86
C SER A 240 20.77 -0.11 -0.84
N SER A 241 20.44 1.15 -0.64
CA SER A 241 21.21 2.06 0.21
C SER A 241 20.36 3.12 0.89
N MET A 242 20.94 3.76 1.92
CA MET A 242 20.34 4.95 2.55
C MET A 242 20.19 6.12 1.58
N ALA A 243 21.08 6.24 0.60
CA ALA A 243 20.97 7.27 -0.43
C ALA A 243 19.75 7.07 -1.32
N ASP A 244 19.41 5.82 -1.66
CA ASP A 244 18.21 5.48 -2.43
C ASP A 244 16.95 5.87 -1.67
N LEU A 245 16.87 5.54 -0.37
CA LEU A 245 15.72 5.88 0.47
C LEU A 245 15.52 7.39 0.59
N ARG A 246 16.61 8.13 0.79
CA ARG A 246 16.54 9.60 0.82
C ARG A 246 16.08 10.19 -0.51
N ALA A 247 16.62 9.68 -1.62
CA ALA A 247 16.25 10.15 -2.93
C ALA A 247 14.76 9.87 -3.27
N LEU A 248 14.20 8.75 -2.80
CA LEU A 248 12.75 8.47 -2.88
C LEU A 248 11.94 9.43 -1.99
N ALA A 249 12.35 9.63 -0.74
CA ALA A 249 11.68 10.52 0.20
C ALA A 249 11.71 11.98 -0.26
N ASP A 250 12.80 12.44 -0.87
CA ASP A 250 12.97 13.80 -1.39
C ASP A 250 11.98 14.13 -2.52
N THR A 251 11.40 13.12 -3.19
CA THR A 251 10.34 13.35 -4.19
C THR A 251 9.06 13.90 -3.58
N ARG A 252 8.80 13.63 -2.29
CA ARG A 252 7.61 14.03 -1.51
C ARG A 252 6.27 13.60 -2.10
N ILE A 253 6.28 12.67 -3.05
CA ILE A 253 5.07 12.12 -3.68
C ILE A 253 5.02 10.59 -3.63
N ILE A 254 6.14 9.93 -3.29
CA ILE A 254 6.22 8.49 -3.13
C ILE A 254 5.89 8.18 -1.67
N ALA A 255 4.83 7.39 -1.47
CA ALA A 255 4.27 7.11 -0.15
C ALA A 255 5.04 6.04 0.64
N GLY A 256 5.84 5.24 -0.03
CA GLY A 256 6.61 4.19 0.61
C GLY A 256 7.65 3.55 -0.30
N ALA A 257 8.52 2.74 0.31
CA ALA A 257 9.52 1.97 -0.41
C ALA A 257 9.59 0.55 0.16
N ILE A 258 9.71 -0.44 -0.72
CA ILE A 258 9.94 -1.84 -0.35
C ILE A 258 11.44 -2.11 -0.46
N SER A 259 12.02 -2.64 0.61
CA SER A 259 13.40 -3.12 0.61
C SER A 259 13.44 -4.60 0.97
N GLY A 260 14.10 -5.36 0.15
CA GLY A 260 14.30 -6.78 0.33
C GLY A 260 15.77 -7.11 0.54
N ARG A 261 16.46 -7.48 -0.56
CA ARG A 261 17.81 -8.03 -0.55
C ARG A 261 18.81 -7.21 0.30
N ALA A 262 18.77 -5.90 0.23
CA ALA A 262 19.67 -5.03 0.97
C ALA A 262 19.61 -5.22 2.49
N LEU A 263 18.45 -5.56 3.03
CA LEU A 263 18.27 -5.84 4.46
C LEU A 263 18.88 -7.19 4.86
N TYR A 264 18.80 -8.19 3.99
CA TYR A 264 19.36 -9.53 4.24
C TYR A 264 20.87 -9.57 4.05
N ASP A 265 21.39 -8.86 3.05
CA ASP A 265 22.85 -8.75 2.79
C ASP A 265 23.54 -7.79 3.77
N GLY A 266 22.81 -7.07 4.63
CA GLY A 266 23.34 -6.07 5.56
C GLY A 266 23.85 -4.79 4.89
N ALA A 267 23.53 -4.58 3.61
CA ALA A 267 23.85 -3.33 2.90
C ALA A 267 22.98 -2.14 3.40
N LEU A 268 21.82 -2.44 3.97
CA LEU A 268 20.91 -1.49 4.59
C LEU A 268 20.56 -1.97 6.01
N ASP A 269 20.87 -1.17 7.02
CA ASP A 269 20.42 -1.39 8.39
C ASP A 269 19.01 -0.86 8.56
N LEU A 270 18.07 -1.73 8.94
CA LEU A 270 16.65 -1.38 9.02
C LEU A 270 16.38 -0.29 10.07
N SER A 271 16.97 -0.42 11.27
CA SER A 271 16.73 0.54 12.35
C SER A 271 17.25 1.94 12.00
N GLN A 272 18.43 2.01 11.36
CA GLN A 272 19.00 3.28 10.86
C GLN A 272 18.14 3.85 9.72
N ALA A 273 17.65 3.00 8.82
CA ALA A 273 16.81 3.42 7.72
C ALA A 273 15.49 4.02 8.21
N LEU A 274 14.82 3.37 9.16
CA LEU A 274 13.58 3.85 9.77
C LEU A 274 13.78 5.17 10.53
N ALA A 275 14.89 5.30 11.26
CA ALA A 275 15.23 6.55 11.97
C ALA A 275 15.48 7.74 11.03
N ALA A 276 15.98 7.49 9.82
CA ALA A 276 16.30 8.52 8.85
C ALA A 276 15.11 8.97 7.98
N LEU A 277 13.99 8.23 8.02
CA LEU A 277 12.76 8.54 7.28
C LEU A 277 11.71 9.27 8.16
N LYS A 278 11.96 9.39 9.44
CA LYS A 278 11.18 10.19 10.42
C LYS A 278 11.70 11.64 10.45
#